data_7e31ed46f63aa329220cc38ab2c1a17c
#
_entry.id   7e31ed46f63aa329220cc38ab2c1a17c
#
_cell.length_a   1.000
_cell.length_b   1.000
_cell.length_c   1.000
_cell.angle_alpha   90.00
_cell.angle_beta   90.00
_cell.angle_gamma   90.00
#
_symmetry.space_group_name_H-M   'P 1'
#
loop_
_entity.id
_entity.type
_entity.pdbx_description
1 polymer ?
#
loop_
_entity_poly.entity_id
_entity_poly.type
_entity_poly.pdbx_seq_one_letter_code
_entity_poly.pdbx_strand_id
1 'polypeptide(L)'
;MPYFQIPISNFLLTIKEFLPDTIYEVVAKIVREVLTQPSTGLLSFAILSALWTFSKSMDFLQKAFNKAYGVAKNRGIISHQLMSLLVSFGLQILFALALFLSMFGHMLLDLLKNYWKSESALFSYLQDFTGPLIYAFLFAIVIMLYYFLPNVKVSRIRYVIPGSLFVLVTTIALLNIFAAYFNNYVNYLVDVRFFSSIVVVVMMFWFIIIAKILIIGAVINASVQSLKDPDFKSNQ
;
A
#
# COMPACT_ATOMS: atom_id res chain seq x y z
N MET A 1 29.28 -1.90 -15.98
CA MET A 1 28.88 -0.48 -16.01
C MET A 1 27.99 -0.21 -14.83
N PRO A 2 28.38 0.61 -13.85
CA PRO A 2 27.50 0.99 -12.73
C PRO A 2 26.71 2.23 -13.14
N TYR A 3 25.43 2.06 -13.41
CA TYR A 3 24.56 3.14 -13.92
C TYR A 3 24.02 4.10 -12.85
N PHE A 4 24.35 3.94 -11.57
CA PHE A 4 24.01 4.91 -10.53
C PHE A 4 25.14 5.01 -9.52
N GLN A 5 25.99 6.02 -9.67
CA GLN A 5 26.90 6.48 -8.61
C GLN A 5 26.14 7.37 -7.62
N ILE A 6 25.12 6.85 -6.98
CA ILE A 6 24.65 7.46 -5.75
C ILE A 6 25.62 6.97 -4.67
N PRO A 7 26.36 7.82 -3.98
CA PRO A 7 27.22 7.37 -2.90
C PRO A 7 26.34 6.73 -1.83
N ILE A 8 26.53 5.42 -1.63
CA ILE A 8 25.76 4.58 -0.67
C ILE A 8 25.74 5.26 0.70
N SER A 9 26.80 6.00 1.05
CA SER A 9 26.92 6.81 2.25
C SER A 9 25.82 7.86 2.40
N ASN A 10 25.46 8.58 1.33
CA ASN A 10 24.45 9.63 1.39
C ASN A 10 23.04 9.02 1.56
N PHE A 11 22.78 7.91 0.88
CA PHE A 11 21.53 7.17 1.03
C PHE A 11 21.36 6.61 2.47
N LEU A 12 22.45 6.05 3.02
CA LEU A 12 22.46 5.56 4.39
C LEU A 12 22.33 6.67 5.44
N LEU A 13 22.92 7.84 5.20
CA LEU A 13 22.76 9.00 6.09
C LEU A 13 21.32 9.50 6.13
N THR A 14 20.67 9.58 4.97
CA THR A 14 19.24 9.94 4.91
C THR A 14 18.35 8.94 5.66
N ILE A 15 18.61 7.65 5.51
CA ILE A 15 17.86 6.61 6.23
C ILE A 15 18.09 6.69 7.75
N LYS A 16 19.28 7.06 8.17
CA LYS A 16 19.64 7.19 9.59
C LYS A 16 18.80 8.25 10.32
N GLU A 17 18.36 9.30 9.63
CA GLU A 17 17.52 10.36 10.20
C GLU A 17 16.08 9.85 10.52
N PHE A 18 15.63 8.79 9.84
CA PHE A 18 14.27 8.28 9.97
C PHE A 18 14.15 6.99 10.79
N LEU A 19 15.28 6.31 11.06
CA LEU A 19 15.26 5.01 11.73
C LEU A 19 16.00 5.06 13.08
N PRO A 20 15.48 4.38 14.12
CA PRO A 20 16.24 4.11 15.35
C PRO A 20 17.54 3.38 15.03
N ASP A 21 18.61 3.67 15.78
CA ASP A 21 19.97 3.15 15.52
C ASP A 21 20.02 1.63 15.33
N THR A 22 19.25 0.88 16.11
CA THR A 22 19.19 -0.60 16.03
C THR A 22 18.62 -1.09 14.69
N ILE A 23 17.58 -0.42 14.19
CA ILE A 23 16.95 -0.75 12.91
C ILE A 23 17.85 -0.29 11.77
N TYR A 24 18.48 0.90 11.93
CA TYR A 24 19.42 1.42 10.98
C TYR A 24 20.60 0.47 10.71
N GLU A 25 21.20 -0.13 11.75
CA GLU A 25 22.30 -1.09 11.57
C GLU A 25 21.90 -2.28 10.71
N VAL A 26 20.71 -2.86 10.96
CA VAL A 26 20.19 -3.98 10.18
C VAL A 26 19.92 -3.57 8.73
N VAL A 27 19.26 -2.44 8.53
CA VAL A 27 18.95 -1.92 7.19
C VAL A 27 20.22 -1.54 6.45
N ALA A 28 21.16 -0.87 7.11
CA ALA A 28 22.44 -0.48 6.52
C ALA A 28 23.28 -1.70 6.09
N LYS A 29 23.25 -2.78 6.88
CA LYS A 29 23.90 -4.05 6.54
C LYS A 29 23.27 -4.65 5.28
N ILE A 30 21.94 -4.77 5.22
CA ILE A 30 21.22 -5.31 4.07
C ILE A 30 21.48 -4.46 2.82
N VAL A 31 21.38 -3.14 2.93
CA VAL A 31 21.63 -2.21 1.82
C VAL A 31 23.05 -2.33 1.29
N ARG A 32 24.06 -2.40 2.17
CA ARG A 32 25.45 -2.62 1.77
C ARG A 32 25.62 -3.96 1.07
N GLU A 33 25.12 -5.05 1.62
CA GLU A 33 25.23 -6.39 1.04
C GLU A 33 24.58 -6.45 -0.35
N VAL A 34 23.39 -5.88 -0.51
CA VAL A 34 22.67 -5.86 -1.80
C VAL A 34 23.38 -5.00 -2.86
N LEU A 35 23.94 -3.84 -2.45
CA LEU A 35 24.57 -2.92 -3.38
C LEU A 35 26.04 -3.25 -3.68
N THR A 36 26.75 -3.91 -2.76
CA THR A 36 28.16 -4.28 -2.96
C THR A 36 28.35 -5.64 -3.62
N GLN A 37 27.36 -6.54 -3.46
CA GLN A 37 27.38 -7.86 -4.10
C GLN A 37 26.05 -8.10 -4.85
N PRO A 38 25.81 -7.40 -5.96
CA PRO A 38 24.58 -7.55 -6.73
C PRO A 38 24.56 -8.94 -7.39
N SER A 39 24.02 -9.94 -6.70
CA SER A 39 23.68 -11.19 -7.33
C SER A 39 22.33 -11.04 -8.05
N THR A 40 22.37 -10.81 -9.35
CA THR A 40 21.18 -10.69 -10.23
C THR A 40 20.22 -11.87 -10.02
N GLY A 41 20.76 -13.08 -9.76
CA GLY A 41 19.95 -14.26 -9.48
C GLY A 41 19.16 -14.19 -8.19
N LEU A 42 19.76 -13.75 -7.08
CA LEU A 42 19.06 -13.58 -5.80
C LEU A 42 17.99 -12.48 -5.88
N LEU A 43 18.30 -11.37 -6.54
CA LEU A 43 17.36 -10.28 -6.72
C LEU A 43 16.15 -10.72 -7.55
N SER A 44 16.38 -11.40 -8.67
CA SER A 44 15.32 -11.93 -9.52
C SER A 44 14.46 -12.95 -8.77
N PHE A 45 15.06 -13.87 -8.02
CA PHE A 45 14.34 -14.83 -7.21
C PHE A 45 13.50 -14.14 -6.11
N ALA A 46 14.04 -13.13 -5.43
CA ALA A 46 13.32 -12.36 -4.42
C ALA A 46 12.10 -11.63 -5.02
N ILE A 47 12.26 -10.99 -6.18
CA ILE A 47 11.17 -10.31 -6.87
C ILE A 47 10.08 -11.31 -7.29
N LEU A 48 10.45 -12.45 -7.90
CA LEU A 48 9.49 -13.47 -8.30
C LEU A 48 8.76 -14.07 -7.11
N SER A 49 9.47 -14.34 -6.01
CA SER A 49 8.88 -14.85 -4.77
C SER A 49 7.92 -13.85 -4.14
N ALA A 50 8.28 -12.56 -4.14
CA ALA A 50 7.42 -11.49 -3.63
C ALA A 50 6.14 -11.36 -4.48
N LEU A 51 6.26 -11.35 -5.81
CA LEU A 51 5.11 -11.31 -6.72
C LEU A 51 4.19 -12.52 -6.53
N TRP A 52 4.77 -13.70 -6.39
CA TRP A 52 4.00 -14.92 -6.14
C TRP A 52 3.24 -14.86 -4.82
N THR A 53 3.92 -14.48 -3.74
CA THR A 53 3.31 -14.37 -2.40
C THR A 53 2.21 -13.31 -2.39
N PHE A 54 2.44 -12.16 -3.02
CA PHE A 54 1.45 -11.10 -3.13
C PHE A 54 0.23 -11.55 -3.96
N SER A 55 0.45 -12.25 -5.08
CA SER A 55 -0.63 -12.82 -5.88
C SER A 55 -1.48 -13.82 -5.08
N LYS A 56 -0.86 -14.66 -4.24
CA LYS A 56 -1.60 -15.57 -3.34
C LYS A 56 -2.42 -14.83 -2.31
N SER A 57 -1.88 -13.75 -1.73
CA SER A 57 -2.61 -12.90 -0.80
C SER A 57 -3.83 -12.25 -1.47
N MET A 58 -3.68 -11.80 -2.72
CA MET A 58 -4.79 -11.26 -3.51
C MET A 58 -5.85 -12.32 -3.83
N ASP A 59 -5.46 -13.57 -4.08
CA ASP A 59 -6.37 -14.69 -4.27
C ASP A 59 -7.27 -14.92 -3.03
N PHE A 60 -6.69 -14.90 -1.83
CA PHE A 60 -7.47 -14.99 -0.59
C PHE A 60 -8.42 -13.81 -0.40
N LEU A 61 -7.95 -12.60 -0.67
CA LEU A 61 -8.77 -11.40 -0.57
C LEU A 61 -9.91 -11.43 -1.59
N GLN A 62 -9.66 -11.88 -2.82
CA GLN A 62 -10.68 -12.07 -3.84
C GLN A 62 -11.76 -13.06 -3.42
N LYS A 63 -11.38 -14.20 -2.81
CA LYS A 63 -12.32 -15.16 -2.27
C LYS A 63 -13.20 -14.55 -1.18
N ALA A 64 -12.62 -13.74 -0.29
CA ALA A 64 -13.36 -13.04 0.74
C ALA A 64 -14.34 -12.01 0.13
N PHE A 65 -13.92 -11.26 -0.88
CA PHE A 65 -14.79 -10.31 -1.58
C PHE A 65 -15.90 -11.03 -2.34
N ASN A 66 -15.59 -12.09 -3.06
CA ASN A 66 -16.61 -12.90 -3.74
C ASN A 66 -17.68 -13.37 -2.76
N LYS A 67 -17.29 -13.83 -1.56
CA LYS A 67 -18.22 -14.20 -0.49
C LYS A 67 -19.04 -13.00 -0.01
N ALA A 68 -18.44 -11.83 0.13
CA ALA A 68 -19.16 -10.61 0.53
C ALA A 68 -20.21 -10.17 -0.51
N TYR A 69 -19.91 -10.38 -1.81
CA TYR A 69 -20.85 -10.12 -2.90
C TYR A 69 -21.84 -11.26 -3.19
N GLY A 70 -21.78 -12.37 -2.45
CA GLY A 70 -22.67 -13.53 -2.64
C GLY A 70 -22.39 -14.32 -3.92
N VAL A 71 -21.20 -14.20 -4.51
CA VAL A 71 -20.83 -14.88 -5.77
C VAL A 71 -20.58 -16.36 -5.53
N ALA A 72 -21.42 -17.22 -6.11
CA ALA A 72 -21.28 -18.68 -6.02
C ALA A 72 -20.32 -19.25 -7.09
N LYS A 73 -20.15 -18.56 -8.21
CA LYS A 73 -19.40 -19.05 -9.38
C LYS A 73 -18.00 -18.47 -9.42
N ASN A 74 -16.99 -19.31 -9.28
CA ASN A 74 -15.59 -18.89 -9.46
C ASN A 74 -15.24 -18.81 -10.95
N ARG A 75 -14.38 -17.85 -11.30
CA ARG A 75 -13.70 -17.83 -12.61
C ARG A 75 -12.91 -19.13 -12.79
N GLY A 76 -12.69 -19.57 -14.03
CA GLY A 76 -11.79 -20.68 -14.30
C GLY A 76 -10.40 -20.43 -13.67
N ILE A 77 -9.72 -21.49 -13.22
CA ILE A 77 -8.47 -21.42 -12.43
C ILE A 77 -7.43 -20.50 -13.08
N ILE A 78 -7.24 -20.61 -14.39
CA ILE A 78 -6.24 -19.83 -15.16
C ILE A 78 -6.64 -18.34 -15.21
N SER A 79 -7.90 -18.04 -15.55
CA SER A 79 -8.40 -16.67 -15.63
C SER A 79 -8.37 -15.98 -14.24
N HIS A 80 -8.66 -16.74 -13.18
CA HIS A 80 -8.58 -16.26 -11.81
C HIS A 80 -7.15 -15.90 -11.41
N GLN A 81 -6.17 -16.77 -11.70
CA GLN A 81 -4.76 -16.54 -11.38
C GLN A 81 -4.18 -15.37 -12.19
N LEU A 82 -4.53 -15.28 -13.48
CA LEU A 82 -4.08 -14.18 -14.33
C LEU A 82 -4.63 -12.82 -13.84
N MET A 83 -5.91 -12.77 -13.48
CA MET A 83 -6.53 -11.55 -12.96
C MET A 83 -5.91 -11.13 -11.63
N SER A 84 -5.68 -12.08 -10.72
CA SER A 84 -5.00 -11.81 -9.44
C SER A 84 -3.58 -11.27 -9.67
N LEU A 85 -2.83 -11.80 -10.62
CA LEU A 85 -1.50 -11.30 -11.00
C LEU A 85 -1.57 -9.88 -11.56
N LEU A 86 -2.48 -9.61 -12.50
CA LEU A 86 -2.63 -8.29 -13.11
C LEU A 86 -3.02 -7.22 -12.07
N VAL A 87 -4.00 -7.53 -11.23
CA VAL A 87 -4.41 -6.61 -10.15
C VAL A 87 -3.28 -6.41 -9.16
N SER A 88 -2.57 -7.48 -8.77
CA SER A 88 -1.41 -7.39 -7.88
C SER A 88 -0.33 -6.48 -8.44
N PHE A 89 0.02 -6.65 -9.70
CA PHE A 89 1.04 -5.83 -10.36
C PHE A 89 0.61 -4.36 -10.47
N GLY A 90 -0.64 -4.11 -10.87
CA GLY A 90 -1.19 -2.75 -10.93
C GLY A 90 -1.20 -2.06 -9.57
N LEU A 91 -1.60 -2.77 -8.50
CA LEU A 91 -1.58 -2.25 -7.14
C LEU A 91 -0.16 -1.98 -6.63
N GLN A 92 0.82 -2.84 -6.96
CA GLN A 92 2.22 -2.61 -6.60
C GLN A 92 2.78 -1.35 -7.26
N ILE A 93 2.47 -1.12 -8.55
CA ILE A 93 2.88 0.12 -9.24
C ILE A 93 2.25 1.34 -8.58
N LEU A 94 0.94 1.32 -8.31
CA LEU A 94 0.26 2.44 -7.65
C LEU A 94 0.81 2.71 -6.25
N PHE A 95 1.08 1.65 -5.50
CA PHE A 95 1.67 1.76 -4.17
C PHE A 95 3.10 2.32 -4.22
N ALA A 96 3.92 1.84 -5.15
CA ALA A 96 5.27 2.36 -5.39
C ALA A 96 5.24 3.85 -5.77
N LEU A 97 4.30 4.27 -6.63
CA LEU A 97 4.10 5.67 -6.98
C LEU A 97 3.67 6.52 -5.78
N ALA A 98 2.76 6.01 -4.94
CA ALA A 98 2.33 6.69 -3.72
C ALA A 98 3.50 6.87 -2.74
N LEU A 99 4.33 5.84 -2.54
CA LEU A 99 5.54 5.93 -1.72
C LEU A 99 6.56 6.90 -2.32
N PHE A 100 6.78 6.84 -3.63
CA PHE A 100 7.70 7.75 -4.32
C PHE A 100 7.26 9.21 -4.15
N LEU A 101 5.98 9.51 -4.33
CA LEU A 101 5.44 10.84 -4.09
C LEU A 101 5.52 11.26 -2.62
N SER A 102 5.30 10.33 -1.69
CA SER A 102 5.42 10.61 -0.26
C SER A 102 6.85 10.97 0.15
N MET A 103 7.85 10.28 -0.40
CA MET A 103 9.26 10.48 -0.04
C MET A 103 9.92 11.63 -0.82
N PHE A 104 9.61 11.74 -2.09
CA PHE A 104 10.32 12.63 -3.00
C PHE A 104 9.47 13.79 -3.53
N GLY A 105 8.17 13.84 -3.22
CA GLY A 105 7.26 14.85 -3.75
C GLY A 105 7.70 16.28 -3.46
N HIS A 106 8.08 16.57 -2.21
CA HIS A 106 8.62 17.89 -1.83
C HIS A 106 9.95 18.20 -2.52
N MET A 107 10.87 17.24 -2.56
CA MET A 107 12.17 17.40 -3.23
C MET A 107 12.01 17.69 -4.73
N LEU A 108 11.09 16.99 -5.41
CA LEU A 108 10.80 17.23 -6.83
C LEU A 108 10.24 18.63 -7.06
N LEU A 109 9.33 19.08 -6.18
CA LEU A 109 8.76 20.42 -6.26
C LEU A 109 9.84 21.51 -6.03
N ASP A 110 10.73 21.30 -5.10
CA ASP A 110 11.85 22.22 -4.82
C ASP A 110 12.83 22.29 -6.01
N LEU A 111 13.14 21.15 -6.64
CA LEU A 111 13.96 21.11 -7.86
C LEU A 111 13.29 21.85 -9.02
N LEU A 112 12.00 21.65 -9.23
CA LEU A 112 11.23 22.35 -10.26
C LEU A 112 11.16 23.86 -9.99
N LYS A 113 10.95 24.26 -8.74
CA LYS A 113 10.96 25.68 -8.32
C LYS A 113 12.31 26.34 -8.63
N ASN A 114 13.42 25.67 -8.31
CA ASN A 114 14.76 26.17 -8.56
C ASN A 114 15.08 26.23 -10.06
N TYR A 115 14.62 25.24 -10.83
CA TYR A 115 14.85 25.21 -12.29
C TYR A 115 14.09 26.33 -13.01
N TRP A 116 12.84 26.57 -12.64
CA TRP A 116 12.02 27.61 -13.27
C TRP A 116 12.20 29.01 -12.68
N LYS A 117 13.04 29.17 -11.63
CA LYS A 117 13.28 30.42 -10.91
C LYS A 117 12.00 31.21 -10.61
N SER A 118 10.90 30.50 -10.40
CA SER A 118 9.58 31.09 -10.19
C SER A 118 9.21 30.99 -8.72
N GLU A 119 9.13 32.14 -8.06
CA GLU A 119 8.53 32.27 -6.72
C GLU A 119 7.00 32.28 -6.77
N SER A 120 6.39 31.65 -7.76
CA SER A 120 4.93 31.70 -7.92
C SER A 120 4.23 30.98 -6.78
N ALA A 121 3.13 31.56 -6.32
CA ALA A 121 2.24 30.98 -5.31
C ALA A 121 1.79 29.53 -5.67
N LEU A 122 1.88 29.16 -6.95
CA LEU A 122 1.57 27.83 -7.46
C LEU A 122 2.42 26.73 -6.80
N PHE A 123 3.72 26.99 -6.53
CA PHE A 123 4.59 25.98 -5.90
C PHE A 123 4.26 25.73 -4.43
N SER A 124 3.88 26.78 -3.69
CA SER A 124 3.39 26.60 -2.30
C SER A 124 2.08 25.80 -2.28
N TYR A 125 1.14 26.11 -3.18
CA TYR A 125 -0.09 25.32 -3.31
C TYR A 125 0.19 23.85 -3.66
N LEU A 126 1.14 23.56 -4.56
CA LEU A 126 1.50 22.18 -4.92
C LEU A 126 2.15 21.43 -3.72
N GLN A 127 2.95 22.10 -2.91
CA GLN A 127 3.51 21.52 -1.67
C GLN A 127 2.39 21.14 -0.68
N ASP A 128 1.42 22.02 -0.48
CA ASP A 128 0.27 21.77 0.39
C ASP A 128 -0.62 20.64 -0.15
N PHE A 129 -0.65 20.46 -1.49
CA PHE A 129 -1.42 19.39 -2.14
C PHE A 129 -0.75 18.01 -2.09
N THR A 130 0.51 17.90 -1.72
CA THR A 130 1.22 16.59 -1.69
C THR A 130 0.55 15.61 -0.73
N GLY A 131 0.17 16.06 0.47
CA GLY A 131 -0.55 15.23 1.45
C GLY A 131 -1.91 14.73 0.93
N PRO A 132 -2.83 15.64 0.54
CA PRO A 132 -4.11 15.25 -0.07
C PRO A 132 -3.96 14.32 -1.28
N LEU A 133 -2.94 14.51 -2.10
CA LEU A 133 -2.67 13.68 -3.27
C LEU A 133 -2.35 12.23 -2.89
N ILE A 134 -1.58 12.01 -1.82
CA ILE A 134 -1.29 10.66 -1.31
C ILE A 134 -2.59 9.97 -0.89
N TYR A 135 -3.47 10.66 -0.15
CA TYR A 135 -4.77 10.09 0.22
C TYR A 135 -5.66 9.80 -0.99
N ALA A 136 -5.60 10.64 -2.03
CA ALA A 136 -6.30 10.40 -3.29
C ALA A 136 -5.77 9.14 -3.99
N PHE A 137 -4.45 8.91 -4.01
CA PHE A 137 -3.85 7.67 -4.52
C PHE A 137 -4.28 6.45 -3.72
N LEU A 138 -4.24 6.52 -2.38
CA LEU A 138 -4.70 5.43 -1.53
C LEU A 138 -6.18 5.11 -1.78
N PHE A 139 -7.01 6.14 -1.93
CA PHE A 139 -8.43 5.98 -2.27
C PHE A 139 -8.61 5.30 -3.63
N ALA A 140 -7.85 5.73 -4.65
CA ALA A 140 -7.87 5.12 -5.98
C ALA A 140 -7.44 3.64 -5.95
N ILE A 141 -6.42 3.30 -5.15
CA ILE A 141 -5.98 1.91 -4.92
C ILE A 141 -7.14 1.06 -4.38
N VAL A 142 -7.84 1.56 -3.37
CA VAL A 142 -8.98 0.83 -2.75
C VAL A 142 -10.15 0.71 -3.72
N ILE A 143 -10.47 1.75 -4.49
CA ILE A 143 -11.49 1.68 -5.56
C ILE A 143 -11.10 0.63 -6.60
N MET A 144 -9.86 0.66 -7.08
CA MET A 144 -9.37 -0.30 -8.08
C MET A 144 -9.47 -1.74 -7.55
N LEU A 145 -9.13 -1.94 -6.29
CA LEU A 145 -9.22 -3.24 -5.62
C LEU A 145 -10.67 -3.75 -5.59
N TYR A 146 -11.63 -2.91 -5.22
CA TYR A 146 -13.04 -3.31 -5.17
C TYR A 146 -13.69 -3.44 -6.55
N TYR A 147 -13.18 -2.75 -7.55
CA TYR A 147 -13.74 -2.79 -8.89
C TYR A 147 -13.25 -3.99 -9.70
N PHE A 148 -11.98 -4.33 -9.60
CA PHE A 148 -11.35 -5.35 -10.44
C PHE A 148 -11.19 -6.73 -9.77
N LEU A 149 -11.00 -6.75 -8.45
CA LEU A 149 -10.66 -8.00 -7.77
C LEU A 149 -11.85 -8.96 -7.66
N PRO A 150 -13.08 -8.53 -7.29
CA PRO A 150 -14.22 -9.45 -7.18
C PRO A 150 -14.61 -10.04 -8.53
N ASN A 151 -15.10 -11.30 -8.51
CA ASN A 151 -15.63 -11.95 -9.71
C ASN A 151 -17.11 -11.58 -9.93
N VAL A 152 -17.41 -10.30 -9.82
CA VAL A 152 -18.76 -9.77 -10.04
C VAL A 152 -18.69 -8.61 -11.01
N LYS A 153 -19.71 -8.43 -11.83
CA LYS A 153 -19.81 -7.24 -12.67
C LYS A 153 -20.29 -6.07 -11.82
N VAL A 154 -19.34 -5.21 -11.42
CA VAL A 154 -19.68 -3.94 -10.81
C VAL A 154 -20.20 -3.00 -11.90
N SER A 155 -21.50 -2.75 -11.92
CA SER A 155 -22.15 -2.00 -13.01
C SER A 155 -21.69 -0.54 -13.09
N ARG A 156 -21.33 0.07 -11.97
CA ARG A 156 -20.87 1.48 -11.91
C ARG A 156 -19.87 1.67 -10.80
N ILE A 157 -18.79 2.41 -11.06
CA ILE A 157 -17.74 2.76 -10.07
C ILE A 157 -18.33 3.38 -8.80
N ARG A 158 -19.42 4.16 -8.91
CA ARG A 158 -20.07 4.77 -7.75
C ARG A 158 -20.57 3.79 -6.67
N TYR A 159 -20.74 2.51 -7.02
CA TYR A 159 -21.15 1.50 -6.05
C TYR A 159 -20.00 1.03 -5.15
N VAL A 160 -18.77 1.22 -5.56
CA VAL A 160 -17.58 0.91 -4.75
C VAL A 160 -17.08 2.07 -3.90
N ILE A 161 -17.59 3.29 -4.14
CA ILE A 161 -17.17 4.48 -3.40
C ILE A 161 -17.49 4.40 -1.90
N PRO A 162 -18.69 3.98 -1.44
CA PRO A 162 -19.03 4.00 -0.02
C PRO A 162 -18.11 3.12 0.83
N GLY A 163 -17.85 1.89 0.38
CA GLY A 163 -16.93 1.00 1.07
C GLY A 163 -15.48 1.46 0.99
N SER A 164 -15.06 2.05 -0.15
CA SER A 164 -13.72 2.61 -0.27
C SER A 164 -13.51 3.79 0.67
N LEU A 165 -14.51 4.68 0.81
CA LEU A 165 -14.47 5.80 1.74
C LEU A 165 -14.43 5.31 3.19
N PHE A 166 -15.24 4.31 3.54
CA PHE A 166 -15.21 3.68 4.84
C PHE A 166 -13.83 3.14 5.18
N VAL A 167 -13.20 2.41 4.25
CA VAL A 167 -11.85 1.86 4.43
C VAL A 167 -10.83 2.95 4.64
N LEU A 168 -10.84 4.00 3.79
CA LEU A 168 -9.90 5.10 3.89
C LEU A 168 -10.01 5.82 5.24
N VAL A 169 -11.23 6.23 5.62
CA VAL A 169 -11.47 6.96 6.88
C VAL A 169 -11.10 6.10 8.09
N THR A 170 -11.53 4.84 8.11
CA THR A 170 -11.23 3.94 9.23
C THR A 170 -9.73 3.65 9.35
N THR A 171 -9.03 3.47 8.22
CA THR A 171 -7.58 3.23 8.21
C THR A 171 -6.83 4.46 8.70
N ILE A 172 -7.19 5.68 8.26
CA ILE A 172 -6.58 6.93 8.74
C ILE A 172 -6.83 7.11 10.24
N ALA A 173 -8.05 6.88 10.71
CA ALA A 173 -8.38 6.99 12.13
C ALA A 173 -7.54 6.02 12.98
N LEU A 174 -7.42 4.76 12.53
CA LEU A 174 -6.59 3.76 13.21
C LEU A 174 -5.11 4.12 13.20
N LEU A 175 -4.58 4.65 12.07
CA LEU A 175 -3.20 5.11 11.99
C LEU A 175 -2.92 6.22 13.01
N ASN A 176 -3.83 7.19 13.15
CA ASN A 176 -3.70 8.29 14.12
C ASN A 176 -3.75 7.78 15.56
N ILE A 177 -4.67 6.84 15.87
CA ILE A 177 -4.75 6.21 17.19
C ILE A 177 -3.45 5.45 17.50
N PHE A 178 -2.95 4.67 16.53
CA PHE A 178 -1.72 3.91 16.67
C PHE A 178 -0.52 4.83 16.86
N ALA A 179 -0.40 5.90 16.07
CA ALA A 179 0.67 6.89 16.19
C ALA A 179 0.64 7.58 17.57
N ALA A 180 -0.53 7.99 18.05
CA ALA A 180 -0.68 8.59 19.37
C ALA A 180 -0.27 7.61 20.50
N TYR A 181 -0.70 6.36 20.41
CA TYR A 181 -0.31 5.30 21.35
C TYR A 181 1.21 5.10 21.32
N PHE A 182 1.78 4.95 20.14
CA PHE A 182 3.21 4.69 19.95
C PHE A 182 4.05 5.84 20.52
N ASN A 183 3.71 7.10 20.21
CA ASN A 183 4.44 8.26 20.71
C ASN A 183 4.42 8.38 22.25
N ASN A 184 3.32 7.95 22.88
CA ASN A 184 3.20 8.04 24.34
C ASN A 184 3.91 6.90 25.07
N TYR A 185 4.04 5.71 24.48
CA TYR A 185 4.51 4.50 25.16
C TYR A 185 5.87 4.00 24.71
N VAL A 186 6.38 4.41 23.54
CA VAL A 186 7.69 3.95 23.02
C VAL A 186 8.83 4.24 23.96
N ASN A 187 8.80 5.41 24.64
CA ASN A 187 9.84 5.80 25.59
C ASN A 187 9.92 4.91 26.84
N TYR A 188 8.87 4.13 27.14
CA TYR A 188 8.82 3.19 28.25
C TYR A 188 9.20 1.75 27.85
N LEU A 189 9.25 1.45 26.54
CA LEU A 189 9.49 0.11 26.01
C LEU A 189 10.96 -0.13 25.62
N VAL A 190 11.90 0.63 26.18
CA VAL A 190 13.32 0.76 25.77
C VAL A 190 14.18 -0.48 26.01
N ASP A 191 13.66 -1.65 26.31
CA ASP A 191 14.47 -2.87 26.28
C ASP A 191 14.48 -3.48 24.86
N VAL A 192 15.52 -3.12 24.10
CA VAL A 192 15.67 -3.32 22.64
C VAL A 192 15.55 -4.79 22.22
N ARG A 193 15.83 -5.75 23.08
CA ARG A 193 15.78 -7.18 22.77
C ARG A 193 14.35 -7.72 22.65
N PHE A 194 13.42 -7.22 23.44
CA PHE A 194 12.00 -7.57 23.37
C PHE A 194 11.26 -6.79 22.29
N PHE A 195 11.71 -5.57 21.98
CA PHE A 195 11.05 -4.66 21.07
C PHE A 195 10.90 -5.25 19.65
N SER A 196 11.94 -5.89 19.10
CA SER A 196 11.88 -6.45 17.73
C SER A 196 10.83 -7.56 17.59
N SER A 197 10.68 -8.42 18.60
CA SER A 197 9.67 -9.49 18.58
C SER A 197 8.25 -8.94 18.73
N ILE A 198 8.05 -7.94 19.58
CA ILE A 198 6.76 -7.27 19.78
C ILE A 198 6.32 -6.54 18.50
N VAL A 199 7.26 -5.86 17.81
CA VAL A 199 6.94 -5.16 16.54
C VAL A 199 6.39 -6.13 15.50
N VAL A 200 6.98 -7.31 15.34
CA VAL A 200 6.47 -8.31 14.38
C VAL A 200 5.04 -8.73 14.72
N VAL A 201 4.75 -9.00 15.99
CA VAL A 201 3.40 -9.38 16.44
C VAL A 201 2.41 -8.25 16.22
N VAL A 202 2.77 -7.01 16.56
CA VAL A 202 1.92 -5.82 16.34
C VAL A 202 1.64 -5.62 14.85
N MET A 203 2.65 -5.78 14.00
CA MET A 203 2.48 -5.70 12.54
C MET A 203 1.56 -6.79 12.00
N MET A 204 1.63 -8.02 12.52
CA MET A 204 0.71 -9.09 12.15
C MET A 204 -0.74 -8.73 12.52
N PHE A 205 -0.99 -8.24 13.74
CA PHE A 205 -2.31 -7.77 14.15
C PHE A 205 -2.79 -6.62 13.27
N TRP A 206 -1.91 -5.67 12.94
CA TRP A 206 -2.21 -4.56 12.04
C TRP A 206 -2.72 -5.06 10.68
N PHE A 207 -2.02 -5.97 10.03
CA PHE A 207 -2.45 -6.54 8.75
C PHE A 207 -3.78 -7.28 8.84
N ILE A 208 -4.04 -7.99 9.95
CA ILE A 208 -5.33 -8.66 10.19
C ILE A 208 -6.46 -7.63 10.30
N ILE A 209 -6.24 -6.53 11.01
CA ILE A 209 -7.24 -5.45 11.16
C ILE A 209 -7.52 -4.82 9.79
N ILE A 210 -6.50 -4.46 9.03
CA ILE A 210 -6.66 -3.89 7.67
C ILE A 210 -7.43 -4.85 6.77
N ALA A 211 -7.10 -6.14 6.79
CA ALA A 211 -7.84 -7.14 6.00
C ALA A 211 -9.33 -7.21 6.38
N LYS A 212 -9.66 -7.16 7.68
CA LYS A 212 -11.05 -7.11 8.15
C LYS A 212 -11.78 -5.84 7.70
N ILE A 213 -11.14 -4.68 7.77
CA ILE A 213 -11.69 -3.41 7.31
C ILE A 213 -11.99 -3.47 5.80
N LEU A 214 -11.08 -4.02 4.99
CA LEU A 214 -11.29 -4.24 3.57
C LEU A 214 -12.50 -5.16 3.31
N ILE A 215 -12.65 -6.24 4.05
CA ILE A 215 -13.80 -7.16 3.88
C ILE A 215 -15.11 -6.44 4.26
N ILE A 216 -15.15 -5.67 5.34
CA ILE A 216 -16.32 -4.88 5.73
C ILE A 216 -16.66 -3.86 4.64
N GLY A 217 -15.66 -3.18 4.07
CA GLY A 217 -15.87 -2.27 2.94
C GLY A 217 -16.47 -2.97 1.71
N ALA A 218 -16.05 -4.21 1.42
CA ALA A 218 -16.66 -5.03 0.36
C ALA A 218 -18.13 -5.34 0.65
N VAL A 219 -18.47 -5.67 1.90
CA VAL A 219 -19.87 -5.91 2.31
C VAL A 219 -20.71 -4.64 2.14
N ILE A 220 -20.19 -3.47 2.53
CA ILE A 220 -20.89 -2.19 2.32
C ILE A 220 -21.15 -1.95 0.84
N ASN A 221 -20.16 -2.15 -0.02
CA ASN A 221 -20.30 -1.99 -1.47
C ASN A 221 -21.31 -2.96 -2.07
N ALA A 222 -21.24 -4.23 -1.67
CA ALA A 222 -22.19 -5.25 -2.09
C ALA A 222 -23.63 -4.90 -1.69
N SER A 223 -23.82 -4.42 -0.46
CA SER A 223 -25.12 -3.96 0.04
C SER A 223 -25.66 -2.76 -0.76
N VAL A 224 -24.80 -1.78 -1.04
CA VAL A 224 -25.20 -0.61 -1.84
C VAL A 224 -25.55 -1.01 -3.27
N GLN A 225 -24.78 -1.91 -3.89
CA GLN A 225 -25.07 -2.40 -5.24
C GLN A 225 -26.37 -3.21 -5.24
N SER A 226 -26.60 -4.10 -4.30
CA SER A 226 -27.82 -4.92 -4.23
C SER A 226 -29.10 -4.10 -4.04
N LEU A 227 -29.01 -2.93 -3.40
CA LEU A 227 -30.14 -2.02 -3.19
C LEU A 227 -30.41 -1.13 -4.41
N LYS A 228 -29.39 -0.81 -5.20
CA LYS A 228 -29.48 0.19 -6.29
C LYS A 228 -29.47 -0.40 -7.70
N ASP A 229 -29.12 -1.68 -7.83
CA ASP A 229 -29.01 -2.38 -9.10
C ASP A 229 -29.95 -3.62 -9.07
N PRO A 230 -31.14 -3.52 -9.68
CA PRO A 230 -32.11 -4.62 -9.70
C PRO A 230 -31.56 -5.89 -10.37
N ASP A 231 -30.70 -5.71 -11.39
CA ASP A 231 -30.12 -6.82 -12.16
C ASP A 231 -28.97 -7.54 -11.42
N PHE A 232 -28.51 -6.97 -10.32
CA PHE A 232 -27.39 -7.54 -9.56
C PHE A 232 -27.67 -8.95 -9.03
N LYS A 233 -28.89 -9.18 -8.52
CA LYS A 233 -29.31 -10.49 -7.98
C LYS A 233 -29.52 -11.55 -9.06
N SER A 234 -29.82 -11.17 -10.30
CA SER A 234 -30.04 -12.11 -11.41
C SER A 234 -28.73 -12.66 -11.99
N ASN A 235 -27.59 -12.04 -11.67
CA ASN A 235 -26.26 -12.37 -12.19
C ASN A 235 -25.37 -13.12 -11.17
N GLN A 236 -25.89 -13.46 -9.99
CA GLN A 236 -25.25 -14.28 -8.96
C GLN A 236 -25.59 -15.75 -9.14
#